data_c20f771d3f22e9756cd23b38f47f96bb
#
_entry.id   c20f771d3f22e9756cd23b38f47f96bb
#
_cell.length_a   1.000
_cell.length_b   1.000
_cell.length_c   1.000
_cell.angle_alpha   90.00
_cell.angle_beta   90.00
_cell.angle_gamma   90.00
#
_symmetry.space_group_name_H-M   'P 1'
#
loop_
_entity.id
_entity.type
_entity.pdbx_description
1 polymer ?
#
loop_
_entity_poly.entity_id
_entity_poly.type
_entity_poly.pdbx_seq_one_letter_code
_entity_poly.pdbx_strand_id
1 'polypeptide(L)'
;VPELKKLTDAVHKEGAKASIQLGHCGNMTHRSTCGCKPMGASSGFNLYSPTFVREMTEYEILDTVRDFGKAVNLAREAGFDCVEIHAGHGYLISQFLSPYTNHRHDIWGGNLENRMRFMKLVIREVMDAALDDMAVVVKINMFDGMKKGIHEDEAILIAKELEKLGVHALVLSAGFVSKAPMEVMRGAMPIKTMAYYMNMWKFWWLKAGLRLVGKLMVPTVPYKDAYFYETAMKFRENLNIPLIYVGGMVAKDDMEKVLNSGFVAFQMARALINDTDFVNKLQKGELTKSPCKHSNYCIARMYPGNASRFREKC
;
A
#
# COMPACT_ATOMS: atom_id res chain seq x y z
N VAL A 1 21.70 -2.17 -5.17
CA VAL A 1 21.56 -1.23 -6.31
C VAL A 1 21.79 -1.94 -7.66
N PRO A 2 22.88 -2.69 -7.93
CA PRO A 2 23.14 -3.25 -9.26
C PRO A 2 22.00 -4.11 -9.83
N GLU A 3 21.36 -4.95 -9.01
CA GLU A 3 20.26 -5.81 -9.47
C GLU A 3 18.98 -5.01 -9.79
N LEU A 4 18.72 -3.94 -9.04
CA LEU A 4 17.61 -3.02 -9.33
C LEU A 4 17.86 -2.24 -10.61
N LYS A 5 19.12 -1.88 -10.88
CA LYS A 5 19.49 -1.23 -12.14
C LYS A 5 19.22 -2.11 -13.36
N LYS A 6 19.48 -3.40 -13.29
CA LYS A 6 19.10 -4.33 -14.38
C LYS A 6 17.60 -4.33 -14.66
N LEU A 7 16.78 -4.19 -13.60
CA LEU A 7 15.33 -4.10 -13.74
C LEU A 7 14.92 -2.79 -14.45
N THR A 8 15.44 -1.66 -13.99
CA THR A 8 15.11 -0.35 -14.59
C THR A 8 15.60 -0.26 -16.04
N ASP A 9 16.81 -0.73 -16.33
CA ASP A 9 17.36 -0.78 -17.68
C ASP A 9 16.48 -1.64 -18.62
N ALA A 10 15.95 -2.78 -18.12
CA ALA A 10 15.04 -3.61 -18.90
C ALA A 10 13.69 -2.94 -19.16
N VAL A 11 13.14 -2.21 -18.18
CA VAL A 11 11.90 -1.44 -18.32
C VAL A 11 12.09 -0.27 -19.34
N HIS A 12 13.19 0.46 -19.20
CA HIS A 12 13.50 1.59 -20.08
C HIS A 12 13.74 1.15 -21.51
N LYS A 13 14.35 -0.01 -21.74
CA LYS A 13 14.55 -0.58 -23.07
C LYS A 13 13.25 -0.76 -23.85
N GLU A 14 12.14 -1.06 -23.14
CA GLU A 14 10.81 -1.18 -23.73
C GLU A 14 10.04 0.17 -23.78
N GLY A 15 10.71 1.29 -23.49
CA GLY A 15 10.13 2.65 -23.55
C GLY A 15 9.23 3.03 -22.37
N ALA A 16 9.20 2.22 -21.32
CA ALA A 16 8.40 2.49 -20.12
C ALA A 16 9.22 3.19 -19.04
N LYS A 17 8.55 3.79 -18.06
CA LYS A 17 9.13 4.38 -16.86
C LYS A 17 9.06 3.42 -15.68
N ALA A 18 10.07 3.46 -14.81
CA ALA A 18 10.17 2.61 -13.63
C ALA A 18 9.88 3.40 -12.35
N SER A 19 8.98 2.90 -11.52
CA SER A 19 8.69 3.46 -10.19
C SER A 19 8.95 2.41 -9.11
N ILE A 20 9.52 2.84 -7.98
CA ILE A 20 9.70 1.98 -6.80
C ILE A 20 8.87 2.51 -5.62
N GLN A 21 8.19 1.59 -4.91
CA GLN A 21 7.50 1.95 -3.69
C GLN A 21 8.44 1.82 -2.48
N LEU A 22 8.58 2.91 -1.72
CA LEU A 22 9.34 2.97 -0.48
C LEU A 22 8.39 2.95 0.72
N GLY A 23 8.68 2.12 1.69
CA GLY A 23 7.85 2.00 2.89
C GLY A 23 8.57 1.33 4.04
N HIS A 24 8.09 1.56 5.26
CA HIS A 24 8.56 0.91 6.48
C HIS A 24 7.41 0.12 7.10
N CYS A 25 7.63 -1.16 7.41
CA CYS A 25 6.59 -2.06 7.90
C CYS A 25 5.98 -1.64 9.24
N GLY A 26 6.75 -0.94 10.09
CA GLY A 26 6.28 -0.60 11.44
C GLY A 26 5.92 -1.86 12.24
N ASN A 27 4.72 -1.87 12.79
CA ASN A 27 4.18 -2.99 13.57
C ASN A 27 3.75 -4.20 12.72
N MET A 28 3.82 -4.10 11.38
CA MET A 28 3.38 -5.18 10.47
C MET A 28 4.43 -6.26 10.25
N THR A 29 5.65 -6.11 10.77
CA THR A 29 6.70 -7.13 10.70
C THR A 29 6.66 -8.05 11.93
N HIS A 30 7.45 -9.13 11.92
CA HIS A 30 7.60 -10.07 13.01
C HIS A 30 9.05 -10.14 13.46
N ARG A 31 9.26 -10.37 14.77
CA ARG A 31 10.61 -10.44 15.36
C ARG A 31 11.54 -11.42 14.64
N SER A 32 11.02 -12.55 14.15
CA SER A 32 11.82 -13.53 13.40
C SER A 32 12.28 -13.01 12.02
N THR A 33 11.64 -11.96 11.51
CA THR A 33 11.97 -11.37 10.21
C THR A 33 12.94 -10.21 10.35
N CYS A 34 12.69 -9.31 11.30
CA CYS A 34 13.53 -8.11 11.52
C CYS A 34 14.65 -8.31 12.54
N GLY A 35 14.74 -9.48 13.21
CA GLY A 35 15.77 -9.78 14.21
C GLY A 35 15.60 -9.07 15.56
N CYS A 36 14.72 -8.10 15.67
CA CYS A 36 14.47 -7.29 16.87
C CYS A 36 12.97 -7.19 17.18
N LYS A 37 12.62 -6.55 18.31
CA LYS A 37 11.22 -6.24 18.62
C LYS A 37 10.72 -5.18 17.63
N PRO A 38 9.66 -5.44 16.85
CA PRO A 38 9.09 -4.46 15.93
C PRO A 38 8.76 -3.15 16.65
N MET A 39 8.85 -2.05 15.92
CA MET A 39 8.53 -0.71 16.41
C MET A 39 7.39 -0.10 15.59
N GLY A 40 6.66 0.82 16.20
CA GLY A 40 5.53 1.52 15.57
C GLY A 40 5.23 2.83 16.29
N ALA A 41 4.14 3.49 15.92
CA ALA A 41 3.73 4.75 16.54
C ALA A 41 3.50 4.58 18.05
N SER A 42 2.93 3.46 18.50
CA SER A 42 2.69 3.15 19.90
C SER A 42 2.99 1.69 20.22
N SER A 43 3.23 1.39 21.49
CA SER A 43 3.40 0.02 21.98
C SER A 43 2.08 -0.77 21.92
N GLY A 44 2.16 -2.07 21.68
CA GLY A 44 0.97 -2.92 21.61
C GLY A 44 1.26 -4.34 21.18
N PHE A 45 0.19 -5.08 20.87
CA PHE A 45 0.27 -6.42 20.31
C PHE A 45 -0.39 -6.43 18.91
N ASN A 46 0.34 -6.87 17.89
CA ASN A 46 -0.19 -7.00 16.55
C ASN A 46 -0.69 -8.43 16.33
N LEU A 47 -2.01 -8.61 16.19
CA LEU A 47 -2.64 -9.90 15.91
C LEU A 47 -2.38 -10.43 14.50
N TYR A 48 -2.15 -9.56 13.53
CA TYR A 48 -1.88 -9.94 12.14
C TYR A 48 -0.51 -10.63 12.00
N SER A 49 0.50 -10.09 12.68
CA SER A 49 1.82 -10.70 12.83
C SER A 49 2.05 -10.90 14.33
N PRO A 50 1.62 -12.03 14.94
CA PRO A 50 1.53 -12.18 16.39
C PRO A 50 2.84 -11.84 17.11
N THR A 51 2.99 -10.57 17.49
CA THR A 51 4.20 -10.05 18.12
C THR A 51 3.91 -8.81 18.96
N PHE A 52 4.71 -8.62 20.01
CA PHE A 52 4.71 -7.37 20.77
C PHE A 52 5.49 -6.30 20.02
N VAL A 53 4.91 -5.14 19.93
CA VAL A 53 5.47 -3.94 19.30
C VAL A 53 5.87 -2.96 20.40
N ARG A 54 6.95 -2.23 20.22
CA ARG A 54 7.33 -1.10 21.05
C ARG A 54 7.09 0.23 20.34
N GLU A 55 6.85 1.24 21.13
CA GLU A 55 6.79 2.62 20.66
C GLU A 55 8.19 3.09 20.21
N MET A 56 8.24 3.87 19.12
CA MET A 56 9.46 4.51 18.65
C MET A 56 9.83 5.68 19.53
N THR A 57 11.11 5.78 19.85
CA THR A 57 11.71 7.00 20.43
C THR A 57 11.77 8.10 19.38
N GLU A 58 11.91 9.37 19.82
CA GLU A 58 12.09 10.50 18.91
C GLU A 58 13.34 10.33 18.02
N TYR A 59 14.43 9.82 18.58
CA TYR A 59 15.65 9.52 17.83
C TYR A 59 15.37 8.55 16.68
N GLU A 60 14.63 7.46 16.92
CA GLU A 60 14.30 6.46 15.90
C GLU A 60 13.32 7.01 14.85
N ILE A 61 12.41 7.89 15.24
CA ILE A 61 11.52 8.59 14.31
C ILE A 61 12.36 9.43 13.34
N LEU A 62 13.26 10.26 13.85
CA LEU A 62 14.11 11.14 13.04
C LEU A 62 15.14 10.34 12.22
N ASP A 63 15.65 9.22 12.75
CA ASP A 63 16.53 8.33 12.00
C ASP A 63 15.80 7.67 10.83
N THR A 64 14.57 7.21 11.05
CA THR A 64 13.72 6.67 9.98
C THR A 64 13.41 7.72 8.90
N VAL A 65 13.22 8.99 9.27
CA VAL A 65 13.05 10.09 8.28
C VAL A 65 14.29 10.15 7.37
N ARG A 66 15.49 10.18 7.94
CA ARG A 66 16.75 10.19 7.17
C ARG A 66 16.89 8.94 6.27
N ASP A 67 16.45 7.79 6.74
CA ASP A 67 16.51 6.54 5.96
C ASP A 67 15.60 6.57 4.72
N PHE A 68 14.46 7.26 4.77
CA PHE A 68 13.66 7.51 3.58
C PHE A 68 14.43 8.35 2.53
N GLY A 69 15.13 9.41 2.93
CA GLY A 69 15.99 10.19 2.04
C GLY A 69 17.12 9.36 1.42
N LYS A 70 17.80 8.54 2.23
CA LYS A 70 18.83 7.60 1.72
C LYS A 70 18.25 6.61 0.72
N ALA A 71 17.03 6.08 0.97
CA ALA A 71 16.37 5.16 0.07
C ALA A 71 16.02 5.81 -1.28
N VAL A 72 15.66 7.10 -1.30
CA VAL A 72 15.46 7.86 -2.53
C VAL A 72 16.75 7.96 -3.34
N ASN A 73 17.88 8.28 -2.69
CA ASN A 73 19.17 8.34 -3.36
C ASN A 73 19.58 6.99 -3.98
N LEU A 74 19.34 5.88 -3.26
CA LEU A 74 19.58 4.54 -3.80
C LEU A 74 18.63 4.19 -4.97
N ALA A 75 17.38 4.65 -4.92
CA ALA A 75 16.43 4.48 -6.02
C ALA A 75 16.88 5.23 -7.28
N ARG A 76 17.37 6.46 -7.11
CA ARG A 76 17.94 7.26 -8.21
C ARG A 76 19.18 6.57 -8.81
N GLU A 77 20.12 6.13 -7.98
CA GLU A 77 21.30 5.37 -8.43
C GLU A 77 20.92 4.09 -9.20
N ALA A 78 19.83 3.45 -8.79
CA ALA A 78 19.27 2.30 -9.49
C ALA A 78 18.51 2.64 -10.78
N GLY A 79 18.35 3.92 -11.12
CA GLY A 79 17.71 4.37 -12.37
C GLY A 79 16.19 4.41 -12.34
N PHE A 80 15.55 4.49 -11.17
CA PHE A 80 14.10 4.71 -11.09
C PHE A 80 13.75 6.16 -11.45
N ASP A 81 12.67 6.34 -12.20
CA ASP A 81 12.13 7.66 -12.59
C ASP A 81 11.19 8.24 -11.51
N CYS A 82 10.67 7.40 -10.63
CA CYS A 82 9.69 7.78 -9.63
C CYS A 82 9.86 6.97 -8.34
N VAL A 83 9.62 7.62 -7.21
CA VAL A 83 9.40 6.95 -5.92
C VAL A 83 7.95 7.12 -5.47
N GLU A 84 7.31 6.04 -5.07
CA GLU A 84 6.01 6.05 -4.42
C GLU A 84 6.19 5.84 -2.91
N ILE A 85 5.86 6.85 -2.09
CA ILE A 85 5.94 6.74 -0.63
C ILE A 85 4.68 6.07 -0.11
N HIS A 86 4.85 4.97 0.62
CA HIS A 86 3.71 4.22 1.16
C HIS A 86 3.23 4.81 2.50
N ALA A 87 2.22 5.67 2.44
CA ALA A 87 1.61 6.32 3.60
C ALA A 87 0.22 5.74 3.96
N GLY A 88 -0.12 4.55 3.47
CA GLY A 88 -1.41 3.90 3.68
C GLY A 88 -1.32 2.50 4.28
N HIS A 89 -2.46 1.81 4.32
CA HIS A 89 -2.66 0.39 4.60
C HIS A 89 -2.17 -0.12 5.96
N GLY A 90 -1.89 0.78 6.93
CA GLY A 90 -1.41 0.40 8.25
C GLY A 90 0.09 0.15 8.35
N TYR A 91 0.88 0.58 7.36
CA TYR A 91 2.33 0.64 7.47
C TYR A 91 2.78 1.88 8.27
N LEU A 92 4.07 2.07 8.53
CA LEU A 92 4.54 2.98 9.58
C LEU A 92 3.97 4.40 9.49
N ILE A 93 3.99 5.04 8.32
CA ILE A 93 3.42 6.39 8.17
C ILE A 93 1.92 6.38 8.49
N SER A 94 1.18 5.40 7.95
CA SER A 94 -0.23 5.21 8.26
C SER A 94 -0.48 4.93 9.75
N GLN A 95 0.45 4.24 10.44
CA GLN A 95 0.35 4.00 11.89
C GLN A 95 0.47 5.28 12.71
N PHE A 96 1.28 6.25 12.28
CA PHE A 96 1.34 7.57 12.91
C PHE A 96 0.09 8.40 12.62
N LEU A 97 -0.44 8.32 11.39
CA LEU A 97 -1.63 9.07 10.97
C LEU A 97 -2.91 8.56 11.66
N SER A 98 -3.08 7.24 11.77
CA SER A 98 -4.32 6.63 12.26
C SER A 98 -4.45 6.67 13.78
N PRO A 99 -5.56 7.21 14.31
CA PRO A 99 -5.82 7.18 15.75
C PRO A 99 -6.05 5.75 16.29
N TYR A 100 -6.27 4.76 15.40
CA TYR A 100 -6.35 3.36 15.77
C TYR A 100 -5.02 2.78 16.25
N THR A 101 -3.89 3.28 15.77
CA THR A 101 -2.54 2.78 16.08
C THR A 101 -1.67 3.80 16.80
N ASN A 102 -1.99 5.08 16.71
CA ASN A 102 -1.26 6.15 17.36
C ASN A 102 -2.00 6.61 18.64
N HIS A 103 -1.55 6.09 19.77
CA HIS A 103 -2.08 6.41 21.10
C HIS A 103 -1.12 7.31 21.90
N ARG A 104 -0.18 7.99 21.21
CA ARG A 104 0.80 8.89 21.84
C ARG A 104 0.14 10.15 22.37
N HIS A 105 0.73 10.70 23.45
CA HIS A 105 0.31 11.95 24.10
C HIS A 105 1.35 13.06 23.98
N ASP A 106 2.39 12.82 23.19
CA ASP A 106 3.46 13.79 22.88
C ASP A 106 3.20 14.50 21.54
N ILE A 107 4.22 15.22 21.05
CA ILE A 107 4.16 15.95 19.78
C ILE A 107 3.96 15.09 18.52
N TRP A 108 4.00 13.76 18.66
CA TRP A 108 3.84 12.78 17.57
C TRP A 108 2.45 12.15 17.54
N GLY A 109 1.54 12.50 18.48
CA GLY A 109 0.21 11.89 18.61
C GLY A 109 -0.86 12.86 19.11
N GLY A 110 -2.06 12.32 19.39
CA GLY A 110 -3.22 13.09 19.81
C GLY A 110 -3.99 13.70 18.62
N ASN A 111 -3.91 15.02 18.43
CA ASN A 111 -4.61 15.70 17.34
C ASN A 111 -4.02 15.40 15.95
N LEU A 112 -4.76 15.71 14.89
CA LEU A 112 -4.35 15.41 13.51
C LEU A 112 -3.02 16.07 13.14
N GLU A 113 -2.78 17.31 13.55
CA GLU A 113 -1.53 18.04 13.25
C GLU A 113 -0.30 17.28 13.78
N ASN A 114 -0.35 16.79 15.02
CA ASN A 114 0.72 15.99 15.60
C ASN A 114 0.87 14.63 14.91
N ARG A 115 -0.25 13.96 14.58
CA ARG A 115 -0.23 12.67 13.87
C ARG A 115 0.34 12.80 12.45
N MET A 116 0.17 13.94 11.78
CA MET A 116 0.79 14.24 10.48
C MET A 116 2.27 14.60 10.56
N ARG A 117 2.82 14.92 11.73
CA ARG A 117 4.20 15.42 11.88
C ARG A 117 5.26 14.48 11.29
N PHE A 118 5.17 13.18 11.57
CA PHE A 118 6.09 12.18 11.00
C PHE A 118 5.99 12.15 9.47
N MET A 119 4.80 12.06 8.91
CA MET A 119 4.58 12.11 7.47
C MET A 119 5.20 13.37 6.85
N LYS A 120 4.95 14.55 7.45
CA LYS A 120 5.46 15.82 6.94
C LYS A 120 6.99 15.85 6.88
N LEU A 121 7.67 15.32 7.90
CA LEU A 121 9.13 15.23 7.90
C LEU A 121 9.64 14.24 6.85
N VAL A 122 9.04 13.06 6.74
CA VAL A 122 9.40 12.08 5.69
C VAL A 122 9.25 12.68 4.30
N ILE A 123 8.12 13.36 4.03
CA ILE A 123 7.88 13.93 2.69
C ILE A 123 8.88 15.05 2.38
N ARG A 124 9.21 15.93 3.30
CA ARG A 124 10.25 16.96 3.10
C ARG A 124 11.59 16.33 2.77
N GLU A 125 12.05 15.37 3.58
CA GLU A 125 13.30 14.65 3.35
C GLU A 125 13.33 13.94 1.99
N VAL A 126 12.21 13.34 1.59
CA VAL A 126 12.06 12.67 0.31
C VAL A 126 12.09 13.67 -0.85
N MET A 127 11.39 14.80 -0.74
CA MET A 127 11.39 15.86 -1.76
C MET A 127 12.80 16.47 -1.93
N ASP A 128 13.47 16.75 -0.83
CA ASP A 128 14.85 17.27 -0.83
C ASP A 128 15.81 16.26 -1.49
N ALA A 129 15.65 14.96 -1.21
CA ALA A 129 16.46 13.89 -1.78
C ALA A 129 16.10 13.60 -3.26
N ALA A 130 14.87 13.78 -3.70
CA ALA A 130 14.42 13.50 -5.05
C ALA A 130 14.95 14.51 -6.09
N LEU A 131 15.30 15.72 -5.65
CA LEU A 131 15.69 16.82 -6.53
C LEU A 131 14.63 17.07 -7.65
N ASP A 132 15.06 17.60 -8.80
CA ASP A 132 14.17 17.91 -9.94
C ASP A 132 14.11 16.76 -10.97
N ASP A 133 14.85 15.68 -10.76
CA ASP A 133 14.99 14.59 -11.73
C ASP A 133 14.18 13.33 -11.43
N MET A 134 13.51 13.29 -10.27
CA MET A 134 12.71 12.13 -9.85
C MET A 134 11.31 12.55 -9.39
N ALA A 135 10.29 11.90 -9.93
CA ALA A 135 8.91 12.12 -9.47
C ALA A 135 8.68 11.52 -8.07
N VAL A 136 7.98 12.25 -7.22
CA VAL A 136 7.54 11.79 -5.90
C VAL A 136 6.04 11.66 -5.87
N VAL A 137 5.55 10.45 -5.66
CA VAL A 137 4.13 10.13 -5.54
C VAL A 137 3.86 9.57 -4.15
N VAL A 138 2.72 9.87 -3.57
CA VAL A 138 2.36 9.36 -2.23
C VAL A 138 1.09 8.53 -2.29
N LYS A 139 1.16 7.29 -1.83
CA LYS A 139 -0.02 6.43 -1.66
C LYS A 139 -0.61 6.62 -0.28
N ILE A 140 -1.87 7.07 -0.23
CA ILE A 140 -2.61 7.34 1.00
C ILE A 140 -3.86 6.48 1.11
N ASN A 141 -4.40 6.36 2.33
CA ASN A 141 -5.74 5.85 2.55
C ASN A 141 -6.76 6.98 2.42
N MET A 142 -7.81 6.76 1.65
CA MET A 142 -9.02 7.59 1.67
C MET A 142 -9.85 7.34 2.95
N PHE A 143 -9.73 6.15 3.51
CA PHE A 143 -10.27 5.73 4.82
C PHE A 143 -9.59 4.44 5.28
N ASP A 144 -9.58 4.17 6.59
CA ASP A 144 -8.98 2.95 7.14
C ASP A 144 -9.91 1.73 7.13
N GLY A 145 -11.22 1.93 6.98
CA GLY A 145 -12.22 0.86 6.98
C GLY A 145 -12.59 0.35 8.38
N MET A 146 -12.39 1.17 9.42
CA MET A 146 -12.73 0.83 10.80
C MET A 146 -13.17 2.06 11.60
N LYS A 147 -14.04 1.84 12.61
CA LYS A 147 -14.70 2.91 13.38
C LYS A 147 -13.73 3.90 14.07
N LYS A 148 -12.57 3.42 14.53
CA LYS A 148 -11.56 4.25 15.23
C LYS A 148 -10.38 4.64 14.33
N GLY A 149 -10.47 4.40 13.02
CA GLY A 149 -9.45 4.76 12.04
C GLY A 149 -9.69 6.15 11.45
N ILE A 150 -8.89 6.46 10.42
CA ILE A 150 -9.09 7.65 9.58
C ILE A 150 -10.35 7.48 8.76
N HIS A 151 -11.18 8.53 8.69
CA HIS A 151 -12.34 8.66 7.83
C HIS A 151 -12.06 9.64 6.68
N GLU A 152 -12.96 9.72 5.70
CA GLU A 152 -12.76 10.45 4.45
C GLU A 152 -12.46 11.95 4.66
N ASP A 153 -13.13 12.58 5.60
CA ASP A 153 -12.96 14.01 5.94
C ASP A 153 -11.54 14.31 6.44
N GLU A 154 -11.05 13.51 7.37
CA GLU A 154 -9.68 13.62 7.90
C GLU A 154 -8.63 13.25 6.85
N ALA A 155 -8.90 12.23 6.01
CA ALA A 155 -8.02 11.85 4.91
C ALA A 155 -7.88 12.94 3.84
N ILE A 156 -8.94 13.71 3.56
CA ILE A 156 -8.88 14.87 2.66
C ILE A 156 -7.98 15.97 3.26
N LEU A 157 -8.00 16.19 4.58
CA LEU A 157 -7.07 17.14 5.23
C LEU A 157 -5.61 16.70 5.11
N ILE A 158 -5.34 15.39 5.27
CA ILE A 158 -4.01 14.80 5.06
C ILE A 158 -3.57 15.00 3.62
N ALA A 159 -4.46 14.75 2.65
CA ALA A 159 -4.17 14.92 1.23
C ALA A 159 -3.87 16.39 0.87
N LYS A 160 -4.62 17.34 1.43
CA LYS A 160 -4.35 18.79 1.27
C LYS A 160 -3.00 19.21 1.84
N GLU A 161 -2.57 18.57 2.93
CA GLU A 161 -1.24 18.85 3.50
C GLU A 161 -0.13 18.30 2.58
N LEU A 162 -0.31 17.14 1.98
CA LEU A 162 0.62 16.57 0.98
C LEU A 162 0.69 17.45 -0.27
N GLU A 163 -0.44 17.97 -0.76
CA GLU A 163 -0.48 18.93 -1.86
C GLU A 163 0.34 20.20 -1.53
N LYS A 164 0.22 20.75 -0.32
CA LYS A 164 1.02 21.90 0.15
C LYS A 164 2.52 21.61 0.25
N LEU A 165 2.88 20.36 0.55
CA LEU A 165 4.29 19.92 0.60
C LEU A 165 4.90 19.73 -0.79
N GLY A 166 4.12 19.88 -1.87
CA GLY A 166 4.59 19.91 -3.25
C GLY A 166 4.84 18.52 -3.86
N VAL A 167 4.28 17.43 -3.30
CA VAL A 167 4.40 16.12 -3.95
C VAL A 167 3.74 16.14 -5.33
N HIS A 168 4.24 15.32 -6.26
CA HIS A 168 3.84 15.41 -7.67
C HIS A 168 2.49 14.76 -7.99
N ALA A 169 2.09 13.73 -7.22
CA ALA A 169 0.78 13.10 -7.34
C ALA A 169 0.40 12.30 -6.09
N LEU A 170 -0.91 12.02 -5.93
CA LEU A 170 -1.41 11.14 -4.89
C LEU A 170 -2.05 9.89 -5.50
N VAL A 171 -1.74 8.72 -4.92
CA VAL A 171 -2.41 7.45 -5.21
C VAL A 171 -3.47 7.20 -4.15
N LEU A 172 -4.73 7.19 -4.56
CA LEU A 172 -5.88 7.07 -3.68
C LEU A 172 -6.24 5.60 -3.44
N SER A 173 -5.89 5.08 -2.27
CA SER A 173 -6.23 3.73 -1.83
C SER A 173 -7.07 3.76 -0.55
N ALA A 174 -7.36 2.61 0.04
CA ALA A 174 -8.08 2.55 1.31
C ALA A 174 -7.85 1.22 2.04
N GLY A 175 -8.24 1.19 3.32
CA GLY A 175 -8.17 0.00 4.15
C GLY A 175 -6.90 -0.10 4.99
N PHE A 176 -6.92 -1.05 5.92
CA PHE A 176 -5.86 -1.26 6.90
C PHE A 176 -5.57 -2.76 6.99
N VAL A 177 -4.42 -3.21 6.49
CA VAL A 177 -4.12 -4.64 6.23
C VAL A 177 -4.28 -5.51 7.49
N SER A 178 -3.88 -5.02 8.66
CA SER A 178 -3.98 -5.80 9.90
C SER A 178 -5.39 -5.88 10.49
N LYS A 179 -6.33 -5.02 10.08
CA LYS A 179 -7.67 -4.94 10.66
C LYS A 179 -8.80 -5.02 9.63
N ALA A 180 -8.65 -4.36 8.50
CA ALA A 180 -9.64 -4.28 7.43
C ALA A 180 -9.01 -4.65 6.06
N PRO A 181 -8.37 -5.83 5.91
CA PRO A 181 -7.66 -6.20 4.68
C PRO A 181 -8.58 -6.28 3.46
N MET A 182 -9.84 -6.62 3.66
CA MET A 182 -10.79 -6.75 2.54
C MET A 182 -11.29 -5.40 2.03
N GLU A 183 -11.10 -4.31 2.76
CA GLU A 183 -11.31 -2.96 2.21
C GLU A 183 -10.31 -2.66 1.10
N VAL A 184 -9.05 -3.12 1.26
CA VAL A 184 -8.01 -2.97 0.22
C VAL A 184 -8.26 -3.89 -0.97
N MET A 185 -8.60 -5.15 -0.70
CA MET A 185 -8.55 -6.23 -1.70
C MET A 185 -9.90 -6.55 -2.33
N ARG A 186 -10.98 -6.32 -1.60
CA ARG A 186 -12.35 -6.74 -1.93
C ARG A 186 -12.48 -8.24 -2.20
N GLY A 187 -13.70 -8.75 -2.20
CA GLY A 187 -13.98 -10.17 -2.32
C GLY A 187 -13.80 -10.94 -1.02
N ALA A 188 -13.56 -12.24 -1.12
CA ALA A 188 -13.32 -13.12 0.02
C ALA A 188 -11.83 -13.45 0.17
N MET A 189 -11.36 -13.57 1.41
CA MET A 189 -10.02 -14.08 1.68
C MET A 189 -10.01 -15.60 1.53
N PRO A 190 -9.08 -16.20 0.75
CA PRO A 190 -8.97 -17.64 0.59
C PRO A 190 -8.27 -18.28 1.81
N ILE A 191 -8.97 -18.31 2.95
CA ILE A 191 -8.45 -18.73 4.27
C ILE A 191 -7.77 -20.10 4.24
N LYS A 192 -8.36 -21.08 3.52
CA LYS A 192 -7.77 -22.43 3.43
C LYS A 192 -6.40 -22.41 2.75
N THR A 193 -6.28 -21.61 1.69
CA THR A 193 -5.02 -21.44 0.95
C THR A 193 -4.00 -20.67 1.78
N MET A 194 -4.41 -19.59 2.45
CA MET A 194 -3.55 -18.88 3.40
C MET A 194 -3.01 -19.82 4.48
N ALA A 195 -3.89 -20.57 5.16
CA ALA A 195 -3.50 -21.50 6.21
C ALA A 195 -2.53 -22.59 5.71
N TYR A 196 -2.62 -22.99 4.44
CA TYR A 196 -1.69 -23.92 3.82
C TYR A 196 -0.29 -23.31 3.62
N TYR A 197 -0.23 -22.07 3.09
CA TYR A 197 1.03 -21.42 2.74
C TYR A 197 1.72 -20.67 3.88
N MET A 198 1.03 -20.34 4.97
CA MET A 198 1.64 -19.67 6.13
C MET A 198 2.61 -20.60 6.87
N ASN A 199 3.89 -20.51 6.52
CA ASN A 199 4.97 -21.29 7.18
C ASN A 199 5.21 -20.91 8.64
N MET A 200 4.81 -19.74 9.08
CA MET A 200 4.91 -19.27 10.48
C MET A 200 4.15 -20.16 11.48
N TRP A 201 3.21 -20.97 11.00
CA TRP A 201 2.29 -21.74 11.83
C TRP A 201 2.73 -23.22 11.83
N LYS A 202 3.81 -23.51 12.53
CA LYS A 202 4.26 -24.88 12.76
C LYS A 202 3.23 -25.73 13.51
N PHE A 203 2.24 -25.08 14.19
CA PHE A 203 1.25 -25.76 15.02
C PHE A 203 -0.02 -26.05 14.23
N TRP A 204 -0.34 -27.32 14.04
CA TRP A 204 -1.54 -27.78 13.31
C TRP A 204 -2.86 -27.25 13.90
N TRP A 205 -2.94 -27.09 15.21
CA TRP A 205 -4.13 -26.57 15.91
C TRP A 205 -4.43 -25.09 15.57
N LEU A 206 -3.42 -24.27 15.35
CA LEU A 206 -3.58 -22.90 14.87
C LEU A 206 -4.12 -22.86 13.44
N LYS A 207 -3.65 -23.76 12.57
CA LYS A 207 -4.20 -23.91 11.20
C LYS A 207 -5.65 -24.39 11.23
N ALA A 208 -5.98 -25.32 12.14
CA ALA A 208 -7.35 -25.78 12.33
C ALA A 208 -8.26 -24.63 12.83
N GLY A 209 -7.82 -23.88 13.84
CA GLY A 209 -8.53 -22.71 14.35
C GLY A 209 -8.77 -21.66 13.26
N LEU A 210 -7.75 -21.31 12.47
CA LEU A 210 -7.89 -20.37 11.36
C LEU A 210 -8.89 -20.86 10.30
N ARG A 211 -8.91 -22.16 10.01
CA ARG A 211 -9.91 -22.74 9.07
C ARG A 211 -11.33 -22.65 9.60
N LEU A 212 -11.52 -22.76 10.91
CA LEU A 212 -12.83 -22.72 11.55
C LEU A 212 -13.39 -21.29 11.67
N VAL A 213 -12.58 -20.37 12.19
CA VAL A 213 -13.04 -19.01 12.53
C VAL A 213 -12.53 -17.93 11.58
N GLY A 214 -11.65 -18.27 10.64
CA GLY A 214 -10.99 -17.26 9.79
C GLY A 214 -11.94 -16.42 8.94
N LYS A 215 -13.07 -17.00 8.49
CA LYS A 215 -14.11 -16.24 7.78
C LYS A 215 -14.82 -15.21 8.67
N LEU A 216 -14.93 -15.49 9.97
CA LEU A 216 -15.50 -14.56 10.95
C LEU A 216 -14.50 -13.45 11.28
N MET A 217 -13.20 -13.79 11.34
CA MET A 217 -12.13 -12.82 11.61
C MET A 217 -11.85 -11.89 10.42
N VAL A 218 -12.03 -12.37 9.19
CA VAL A 218 -11.79 -11.60 7.97
C VAL A 218 -13.08 -11.58 7.14
N PRO A 219 -13.98 -10.61 7.39
CA PRO A 219 -15.26 -10.52 6.69
C PRO A 219 -15.06 -10.28 5.20
N THR A 220 -15.94 -10.85 4.39
CA THR A 220 -15.98 -10.59 2.95
C THR A 220 -16.53 -9.19 2.69
N VAL A 221 -15.83 -8.43 1.86
CA VAL A 221 -16.33 -7.16 1.33
C VAL A 221 -16.62 -7.36 -0.16
N PRO A 222 -17.85 -7.11 -0.65
CA PRO A 222 -18.22 -7.36 -2.03
C PRO A 222 -17.28 -6.67 -3.03
N TYR A 223 -16.92 -7.40 -4.08
CA TYR A 223 -16.14 -6.84 -5.19
C TYR A 223 -17.09 -6.25 -6.24
N LYS A 224 -16.74 -5.10 -6.77
CA LYS A 224 -17.23 -4.52 -8.03
C LYS A 224 -16.06 -3.88 -8.76
N ASP A 225 -16.18 -3.71 -10.06
CA ASP A 225 -15.18 -2.98 -10.83
C ASP A 225 -15.15 -1.51 -10.36
N ALA A 226 -14.00 -0.86 -10.41
CA ALA A 226 -13.79 0.52 -9.96
C ALA A 226 -14.34 0.84 -8.55
N TYR A 227 -14.21 -0.08 -7.59
CA TYR A 227 -14.90 -0.03 -6.28
C TYR A 227 -14.60 1.19 -5.39
N PHE A 228 -13.59 1.97 -5.69
CA PHE A 228 -13.29 3.21 -4.96
C PHE A 228 -13.72 4.48 -5.70
N TYR A 229 -14.37 4.36 -6.87
CA TYR A 229 -14.65 5.49 -7.73
C TYR A 229 -15.40 6.62 -7.01
N GLU A 230 -16.51 6.31 -6.34
CA GLU A 230 -17.33 7.32 -5.65
C GLU A 230 -16.56 8.04 -4.52
N THR A 231 -15.76 7.29 -3.76
CA THR A 231 -14.92 7.90 -2.71
C THR A 231 -13.79 8.74 -3.32
N ALA A 232 -13.15 8.24 -4.38
CA ALA A 232 -12.06 8.94 -5.04
C ALA A 232 -12.52 10.27 -5.69
N MET A 233 -13.76 10.34 -6.18
CA MET A 233 -14.35 11.57 -6.70
C MET A 233 -14.43 12.68 -5.65
N LYS A 234 -14.72 12.36 -4.38
CA LYS A 234 -14.69 13.34 -3.28
C LYS A 234 -13.30 13.96 -3.10
N PHE A 235 -12.23 13.16 -3.31
CA PHE A 235 -10.86 13.69 -3.29
C PHE A 235 -10.59 14.55 -4.52
N ARG A 236 -11.06 14.13 -5.70
CA ARG A 236 -10.93 14.92 -6.93
C ARG A 236 -11.56 16.31 -6.81
N GLU A 237 -12.72 16.41 -6.17
CA GLU A 237 -13.42 17.67 -5.94
C GLU A 237 -12.72 18.61 -4.94
N ASN A 238 -11.88 18.08 -4.07
CA ASN A 238 -11.24 18.80 -2.98
C ASN A 238 -9.75 19.12 -3.20
N LEU A 239 -9.12 18.60 -4.26
CA LEU A 239 -7.69 18.69 -4.51
C LEU A 239 -7.41 19.14 -5.94
N ASN A 240 -6.33 19.91 -6.12
CA ASN A 240 -5.84 20.33 -7.44
C ASN A 240 -4.66 19.51 -7.95
N ILE A 241 -3.98 18.78 -7.05
CA ILE A 241 -2.86 17.90 -7.37
C ILE A 241 -3.28 16.77 -8.32
N PRO A 242 -2.40 16.28 -9.20
CA PRO A 242 -2.64 15.06 -9.99
C PRO A 242 -3.00 13.88 -9.11
N LEU A 243 -4.09 13.18 -9.46
CA LEU A 243 -4.58 12.00 -8.73
C LEU A 243 -4.47 10.75 -9.57
N ILE A 244 -3.96 9.68 -8.96
CA ILE A 244 -3.82 8.35 -9.54
C ILE A 244 -4.83 7.44 -8.85
N TYR A 245 -5.70 6.83 -9.64
CA TYR A 245 -6.73 5.94 -9.14
C TYR A 245 -6.17 4.52 -8.87
N VAL A 246 -6.59 3.87 -7.80
CA VAL A 246 -6.37 2.43 -7.59
C VAL A 246 -7.63 1.78 -7.01
N GLY A 247 -7.99 0.59 -7.54
CA GLY A 247 -9.11 -0.17 -7.00
C GLY A 247 -10.03 -0.74 -8.06
N GLY A 248 -9.84 -2.03 -8.42
CA GLY A 248 -10.72 -2.74 -9.34
C GLY A 248 -10.61 -2.34 -10.81
N MET A 249 -9.46 -1.83 -11.25
CA MET A 249 -9.19 -1.51 -12.66
C MET A 249 -8.96 -2.79 -13.46
N VAL A 250 -10.02 -3.26 -14.11
CA VAL A 250 -10.04 -4.53 -14.87
C VAL A 250 -10.81 -4.43 -16.19
N ALA A 251 -11.66 -3.44 -16.38
CA ALA A 251 -12.46 -3.24 -17.59
C ALA A 251 -12.08 -1.92 -18.27
N LYS A 252 -12.07 -1.92 -19.61
CA LYS A 252 -11.70 -0.76 -20.44
C LYS A 252 -12.62 0.42 -20.16
N ASP A 253 -13.93 0.20 -20.10
CA ASP A 253 -14.92 1.27 -19.87
C ASP A 253 -14.69 1.98 -18.52
N ASP A 254 -14.33 1.22 -17.45
CA ASP A 254 -14.01 1.81 -16.15
C ASP A 254 -12.68 2.59 -16.19
N MET A 255 -11.69 2.15 -16.98
CA MET A 255 -10.43 2.86 -17.18
C MET A 255 -10.68 4.20 -17.89
N GLU A 256 -11.45 4.19 -18.97
CA GLU A 256 -11.85 5.40 -19.71
C GLU A 256 -12.68 6.34 -18.83
N LYS A 257 -13.65 5.80 -18.08
CA LYS A 257 -14.44 6.56 -17.10
C LYS A 257 -13.56 7.29 -16.09
N VAL A 258 -12.61 6.59 -15.47
CA VAL A 258 -11.69 7.16 -14.47
C VAL A 258 -10.85 8.28 -15.07
N LEU A 259 -10.23 8.07 -16.24
CA LEU A 259 -9.41 9.08 -16.91
C LEU A 259 -10.25 10.30 -17.32
N ASN A 260 -11.44 10.09 -17.88
CA ASN A 260 -12.35 11.18 -18.27
C ASN A 260 -12.90 11.97 -17.06
N SER A 261 -12.79 11.42 -15.85
CA SER A 261 -13.19 12.09 -14.60
C SER A 261 -12.05 12.92 -13.97
N GLY A 262 -10.94 13.12 -14.68
CA GLY A 262 -9.83 13.99 -14.28
C GLY A 262 -8.75 13.32 -13.44
N PHE A 263 -8.70 11.99 -13.39
CA PHE A 263 -7.53 11.26 -12.90
C PHE A 263 -6.48 11.18 -14.00
N VAL A 264 -5.21 11.39 -13.64
CA VAL A 264 -4.11 11.39 -14.63
C VAL A 264 -3.62 9.99 -14.99
N ALA A 265 -3.88 9.01 -14.12
CA ALA A 265 -3.49 7.61 -14.31
C ALA A 265 -4.30 6.70 -13.38
N PHE A 266 -4.11 5.38 -13.54
CA PHE A 266 -4.61 4.38 -12.60
C PHE A 266 -3.58 3.26 -12.40
N GLN A 267 -3.66 2.58 -11.26
CA GLN A 267 -2.81 1.43 -10.94
C GLN A 267 -3.60 0.12 -11.05
N MET A 268 -2.95 -0.90 -11.62
CA MET A 268 -3.45 -2.27 -11.71
C MET A 268 -2.44 -3.22 -11.08
N ALA A 269 -2.92 -4.25 -10.36
CA ALA A 269 -2.07 -5.30 -9.84
C ALA A 269 -2.58 -6.69 -10.29
N ARG A 270 -3.74 -7.14 -9.80
CA ARG A 270 -4.24 -8.50 -10.04
C ARG A 270 -4.55 -8.81 -11.50
N ALA A 271 -4.96 -7.82 -12.29
CA ALA A 271 -5.14 -7.99 -13.74
C ALA A 271 -3.83 -8.39 -14.42
N LEU A 272 -2.73 -7.72 -14.09
CA LEU A 272 -1.40 -7.98 -14.65
C LEU A 272 -0.75 -9.25 -14.09
N ILE A 273 -1.03 -9.63 -12.83
CA ILE A 273 -0.61 -10.93 -12.28
C ILE A 273 -1.29 -12.08 -13.01
N ASN A 274 -2.57 -11.89 -13.38
CA ASN A 274 -3.34 -12.90 -14.10
C ASN A 274 -2.92 -13.02 -15.58
N ASP A 275 -2.69 -11.88 -16.24
CA ASP A 275 -2.27 -11.81 -17.64
C ASP A 275 -1.27 -10.65 -17.80
N THR A 276 0.01 -10.98 -17.95
CA THR A 276 1.09 -9.99 -18.09
C THR A 276 1.01 -9.19 -19.40
N ASP A 277 0.29 -9.71 -20.39
CA ASP A 277 0.08 -9.07 -21.71
C ASP A 277 -1.26 -8.33 -21.81
N PHE A 278 -1.98 -8.19 -20.70
CA PHE A 278 -3.34 -7.64 -20.68
C PHE A 278 -3.44 -6.23 -21.30
N VAL A 279 -2.46 -5.35 -21.03
CA VAL A 279 -2.47 -3.99 -21.59
C VAL A 279 -2.31 -3.99 -23.10
N ASN A 280 -1.41 -4.82 -23.64
CA ASN A 280 -1.22 -4.96 -25.08
C ASN A 280 -2.48 -5.52 -25.76
N LYS A 281 -3.16 -6.48 -25.14
CA LYS A 281 -4.43 -7.04 -25.62
C LYS A 281 -5.57 -6.02 -25.60
N LEU A 282 -5.63 -5.17 -24.55
CA LEU A 282 -6.55 -4.02 -24.53
C LEU A 282 -6.30 -3.06 -25.67
N GLN A 283 -5.03 -2.71 -25.91
CA GLN A 283 -4.63 -1.77 -26.96
C GLN A 283 -5.00 -2.31 -28.35
N LYS A 284 -4.80 -3.60 -28.59
CA LYS A 284 -5.17 -4.28 -29.84
C LYS A 284 -6.66 -4.54 -30.00
N GLY A 285 -7.48 -4.31 -28.97
CA GLY A 285 -8.91 -4.62 -28.98
C GLY A 285 -9.23 -6.12 -28.86
N GLU A 286 -8.25 -6.95 -28.50
CA GLU A 286 -8.42 -8.40 -28.32
C GLU A 286 -9.20 -8.73 -27.03
N LEU A 287 -9.09 -7.86 -26.01
CA LEU A 287 -9.84 -7.94 -24.75
C LEU A 287 -10.40 -6.55 -24.40
N THR A 288 -11.56 -6.53 -23.75
CA THR A 288 -12.13 -5.33 -23.11
C THR A 288 -12.11 -5.43 -21.59
N LYS A 289 -11.89 -6.64 -21.05
CA LYS A 289 -11.87 -6.90 -19.60
C LYS A 289 -10.88 -8.01 -19.25
N SER A 290 -10.20 -7.87 -18.12
CA SER A 290 -9.29 -8.88 -17.58
C SER A 290 -10.06 -10.15 -17.18
N PRO A 291 -9.54 -11.36 -17.49
CA PRO A 291 -10.12 -12.62 -17.06
C PRO A 291 -9.93 -12.92 -15.56
N CYS A 292 -9.32 -12.01 -14.80
CA CYS A 292 -9.09 -12.18 -13.36
C CYS A 292 -10.40 -12.37 -12.58
N LYS A 293 -10.56 -13.51 -11.90
CA LYS A 293 -11.75 -13.87 -11.12
C LYS A 293 -11.80 -13.25 -9.70
N HIS A 294 -10.85 -12.41 -9.35
CA HIS A 294 -10.73 -11.77 -8.01
C HIS A 294 -10.80 -12.75 -6.82
N SER A 295 -10.29 -13.96 -7.01
CA SER A 295 -10.27 -15.02 -6.00
C SER A 295 -9.31 -14.77 -4.84
N ASN A 296 -8.44 -13.75 -4.94
CA ASN A 296 -7.39 -13.41 -4.00
C ASN A 296 -6.35 -14.54 -3.75
N TYR A 297 -6.30 -15.55 -4.62
CA TYR A 297 -5.30 -16.62 -4.53
C TYR A 297 -3.86 -16.12 -4.64
N CYS A 298 -3.60 -15.11 -5.48
CA CYS A 298 -2.29 -14.48 -5.60
C CYS A 298 -1.81 -13.93 -4.25
N ILE A 299 -2.69 -13.30 -3.46
CA ILE A 299 -2.37 -12.74 -2.14
C ILE A 299 -2.06 -13.85 -1.14
N ALA A 300 -2.90 -14.91 -1.09
CA ALA A 300 -2.67 -16.04 -0.19
C ALA A 300 -1.35 -16.77 -0.48
N ARG A 301 -0.84 -16.68 -1.70
CA ARG A 301 0.42 -17.30 -2.14
C ARG A 301 1.66 -16.43 -1.95
N MET A 302 1.53 -15.20 -1.47
CA MET A 302 2.68 -14.34 -1.16
C MET A 302 3.51 -14.83 0.03
N TYR A 303 2.97 -15.74 0.84
CA TYR A 303 3.61 -16.23 2.07
C TYR A 303 4.62 -17.39 1.92
N PRO A 304 4.68 -18.21 0.86
CA PRO A 304 5.68 -19.25 0.78
C PRO A 304 6.99 -18.73 0.22
N GLY A 305 8.09 -19.06 0.90
CA GLY A 305 9.45 -18.79 0.46
C GLY A 305 9.91 -19.51 -0.82
N ASN A 306 9.00 -19.98 -1.68
CA ASN A 306 9.31 -20.66 -2.94
C ASN A 306 8.64 -19.95 -4.11
N ALA A 307 9.30 -18.92 -4.62
CA ALA A 307 8.89 -18.18 -5.82
C ALA A 307 8.76 -19.05 -7.10
N SER A 308 9.33 -20.26 -7.12
CA SER A 308 9.33 -21.15 -8.28
C SER A 308 7.97 -21.79 -8.62
N ARG A 309 6.96 -21.71 -7.75
CA ARG A 309 5.63 -22.32 -7.97
C ARG A 309 4.51 -21.36 -8.40
N PHE A 310 4.84 -20.12 -8.72
CA PHE A 310 3.83 -19.12 -9.12
C PHE A 310 3.22 -19.37 -10.51
N ARG A 311 3.85 -20.18 -11.37
CA ARG A 311 3.46 -20.35 -12.78
C ARG A 311 2.37 -21.39 -13.06
N GLU A 312 1.92 -22.17 -12.09
CA GLU A 312 1.14 -23.36 -12.46
C GLU A 312 -0.39 -23.28 -12.26
N LYS A 313 -0.94 -22.29 -11.57
CA LYS A 313 -2.43 -22.22 -11.38
C LYS A 313 -2.90 -20.79 -11.03
N CYS A 314 -2.92 -19.89 -11.95
CA CYS A 314 -3.80 -18.72 -11.92
C CYS A 314 -4.90 -18.86 -12.95
#